data_520466bafcbd8a52465a8609cadfd7e0
#
_entry.id   520466bafcbd8a52465a8609cadfd7e0
#
_cell.length_a   1.000
_cell.length_b   1.000
_cell.length_c   1.000
_cell.angle_alpha   90.00
_cell.angle_beta   90.00
_cell.angle_gamma   90.00
#
_symmetry.space_group_name_H-M   'P 1'
#
loop_
_entity.id
_entity.type
_entity.pdbx_description
1 polymer ?
#
loop_
_entity_poly.entity_id
_entity_poly.type
_entity_poly.pdbx_seq_one_letter_code
_entity_poly.pdbx_strand_id
1 'polypeptide(L)'
;NNERKRPGKKPLIILGIVVVVMVVVALVWWFLTRNEETTDDAFTDGDVVTIAPKTAGYVTGLHVRDNQRVKKGDLLVVIDPRDTTAQRDQAQAQLGLAIAQLHQAQAQLALSKVQYPAQRDEAKAQVLKAQADLANAQAEYRRQRGVDPRATTQQSIDSANAQLRSAQAALASAQAQLEVAEQVQLQIRQQETNVEARERQVEQAKAQLETANLNLSYTEVRAPFDGFVTKRNVQPGTLVQAGTALFSLVSPNVWVVANFKESQLERMKPGDKVTVSVDAWPDMELEGHVDSIQQGSGSRFSAFPAENATGNFVKIVQRVPVKIVIDKGLDPNK
;
A
#
# COMPACT_ATOMS: atom_id res chain seq x y z
N ASN A 1 83.07 -33.97 -63.91
CA ASN A 1 81.72 -34.53 -63.78
C ASN A 1 81.05 -33.93 -62.56
N ASN A 2 80.21 -32.99 -62.82
CA ASN A 2 79.46 -32.34 -61.79
C ASN A 2 77.97 -32.79 -61.94
N GLU A 3 77.59 -33.85 -61.24
CA GLU A 3 76.18 -34.30 -61.18
C GLU A 3 75.44 -33.39 -60.24
N ARG A 4 74.62 -32.48 -60.80
CA ARG A 4 73.58 -31.72 -60.05
C ARG A 4 72.47 -32.65 -59.61
N LYS A 5 72.47 -33.01 -58.36
CA LYS A 5 71.33 -33.70 -57.72
C LYS A 5 70.05 -32.81 -57.84
N ARG A 6 69.07 -33.32 -58.58
CA ARG A 6 67.77 -32.66 -58.64
C ARG A 6 67.09 -32.68 -57.23
N PRO A 7 66.62 -31.54 -56.76
CA PRO A 7 66.00 -31.50 -55.46
C PRO A 7 64.72 -32.39 -55.47
N GLY A 8 64.68 -33.27 -54.51
CA GLY A 8 63.56 -34.22 -54.40
C GLY A 8 62.20 -33.46 -54.21
N LYS A 9 61.14 -33.96 -54.84
CA LYS A 9 59.77 -33.35 -54.77
C LYS A 9 59.15 -33.30 -53.39
N LYS A 10 59.76 -33.91 -52.39
CA LYS A 10 59.30 -33.95 -51.00
C LYS A 10 59.13 -32.57 -50.31
N PRO A 11 60.10 -31.61 -50.41
CA PRO A 11 59.95 -30.29 -49.81
C PRO A 11 58.84 -29.45 -50.45
N LEU A 12 58.59 -29.62 -51.75
CA LEU A 12 57.50 -28.95 -52.46
C LEU A 12 56.13 -29.46 -52.05
N ILE A 13 56.00 -30.78 -51.77
CA ILE A 13 54.76 -31.36 -51.25
C ILE A 13 54.48 -30.92 -49.81
N ILE A 14 55.55 -30.85 -48.99
CA ILE A 14 55.39 -30.35 -47.58
C ILE A 14 55.00 -28.87 -47.61
N LEU A 15 55.64 -28.04 -48.50
CA LEU A 15 55.26 -26.62 -48.62
C LEU A 15 53.76 -26.48 -49.07
N GLY A 16 53.33 -27.31 -50.03
CA GLY A 16 51.97 -27.34 -50.52
C GLY A 16 50.95 -27.68 -49.40
N ILE A 17 51.28 -28.67 -48.57
CA ILE A 17 50.44 -29.03 -47.41
C ILE A 17 50.37 -27.89 -46.38
N VAL A 18 51.49 -27.24 -46.08
CA VAL A 18 51.52 -26.10 -45.13
C VAL A 18 50.71 -24.92 -45.66
N VAL A 19 50.76 -24.63 -46.95
CA VAL A 19 49.95 -23.56 -47.58
C VAL A 19 48.47 -23.91 -47.51
N VAL A 20 48.08 -25.16 -47.79
CA VAL A 20 46.69 -25.60 -47.70
C VAL A 20 46.16 -25.50 -46.25
N VAL A 21 46.94 -25.92 -45.26
CA VAL A 21 46.58 -25.80 -43.82
C VAL A 21 46.43 -24.34 -43.43
N MET A 22 47.34 -23.45 -43.84
CA MET A 22 47.21 -22.01 -43.57
C MET A 22 45.95 -21.41 -44.20
N VAL A 23 45.64 -21.77 -45.44
CA VAL A 23 44.42 -21.30 -46.10
C VAL A 23 43.16 -21.81 -45.40
N VAL A 24 43.14 -23.09 -44.96
CA VAL A 24 42.01 -23.64 -44.20
C VAL A 24 41.88 -22.93 -42.86
N VAL A 25 42.95 -22.71 -42.13
CA VAL A 25 42.95 -21.96 -40.87
C VAL A 25 42.47 -20.52 -41.08
N ALA A 26 42.97 -19.84 -42.12
CA ALA A 26 42.52 -18.48 -42.45
C ALA A 26 41.03 -18.43 -42.86
N LEU A 27 40.55 -19.43 -43.62
CA LEU A 27 39.13 -19.53 -43.97
C LEU A 27 38.25 -19.82 -42.75
N VAL A 28 38.66 -20.70 -41.86
CA VAL A 28 37.96 -20.99 -40.61
C VAL A 28 37.94 -19.76 -39.72
N TRP A 29 39.08 -19.09 -39.56
CA TRP A 29 39.17 -17.84 -38.78
C TRP A 29 38.27 -16.74 -39.38
N TRP A 30 38.31 -16.53 -40.70
CA TRP A 30 37.46 -15.58 -41.39
C TRP A 30 35.98 -15.92 -41.26
N PHE A 31 35.61 -17.21 -41.31
CA PHE A 31 34.23 -17.66 -41.16
C PHE A 31 33.72 -17.44 -39.73
N LEU A 32 34.55 -17.64 -38.70
CA LEU A 32 34.22 -17.43 -37.29
C LEU A 32 34.07 -15.95 -36.95
N THR A 33 34.96 -15.08 -37.47
CA THR A 33 34.98 -13.63 -37.16
C THR A 33 34.06 -12.79 -38.05
N ARG A 34 33.61 -13.35 -39.19
CA ARG A 34 32.76 -12.65 -40.15
C ARG A 34 31.42 -12.17 -39.59
N ASN A 35 30.93 -12.80 -38.54
CA ASN A 35 29.60 -12.54 -37.96
C ASN A 35 29.66 -11.73 -36.67
N GLU A 36 30.82 -11.24 -36.27
CA GLU A 36 30.95 -10.38 -35.09
C GLU A 36 30.77 -8.93 -35.48
N GLU A 37 29.79 -8.27 -34.83
CA GLU A 37 29.54 -6.85 -34.99
C GLU A 37 30.01 -6.13 -33.72
N THR A 38 30.82 -5.08 -33.89
CA THR A 38 31.40 -4.31 -32.78
C THR A 38 30.96 -2.85 -32.83
N THR A 39 30.83 -2.24 -31.65
CA THR A 39 30.61 -0.79 -31.51
C THR A 39 31.36 -0.28 -30.30
N ASP A 40 31.96 0.91 -30.42
CA ASP A 40 32.58 1.65 -29.33
C ASP A 40 31.60 2.67 -28.70
N ASP A 41 30.40 2.81 -29.29
CA ASP A 41 29.39 3.73 -28.83
C ASP A 41 28.41 2.97 -27.92
N ALA A 42 28.87 2.64 -26.73
CA ALA A 42 28.11 1.94 -25.72
C ALA A 42 28.26 2.64 -24.36
N PHE A 43 27.19 2.67 -23.61
CA PHE A 43 27.20 3.23 -22.24
C PHE A 43 26.36 2.36 -21.31
N THR A 44 26.71 2.40 -20.03
CA THR A 44 25.91 1.75 -18.98
C THR A 44 24.72 2.61 -18.64
N ASP A 45 23.55 1.98 -18.49
CA ASP A 45 22.32 2.59 -18.03
C ASP A 45 21.71 1.74 -16.92
N GLY A 46 20.76 2.28 -16.17
CA GLY A 46 20.16 1.59 -15.05
C GLY A 46 18.89 2.28 -14.58
N ASP A 47 18.13 1.58 -13.76
CA ASP A 47 16.91 2.15 -13.15
C ASP A 47 17.31 3.28 -12.18
N VAL A 48 16.90 4.50 -12.49
CA VAL A 48 17.11 5.68 -11.67
C VAL A 48 15.76 6.16 -11.16
N VAL A 49 15.59 6.14 -9.84
CA VAL A 49 14.36 6.63 -9.19
C VAL A 49 14.67 7.91 -8.42
N THR A 50 13.96 8.97 -8.73
CA THR A 50 14.02 10.21 -7.96
C THR A 50 13.25 10.08 -6.67
N ILE A 51 13.90 10.26 -5.54
CA ILE A 51 13.30 10.22 -4.21
C ILE A 51 12.81 11.63 -3.86
N ALA A 52 11.52 11.72 -3.57
CA ALA A 52 10.84 12.94 -3.17
C ALA A 52 10.00 12.68 -1.91
N PRO A 53 9.89 13.65 -0.98
CA PRO A 53 9.07 13.51 0.20
C PRO A 53 7.59 13.63 -0.16
N LYS A 54 6.74 13.00 0.64
CA LYS A 54 5.28 13.10 0.52
C LYS A 54 4.70 14.23 1.40
N THR A 55 5.49 14.72 2.36
CA THR A 55 5.11 15.80 3.27
C THR A 55 6.07 16.98 3.15
N ALA A 56 5.60 18.18 3.47
CA ALA A 56 6.41 19.40 3.54
C ALA A 56 6.96 19.57 4.95
N GLY A 57 8.14 20.18 5.07
CA GLY A 57 8.75 20.51 6.35
C GLY A 57 10.25 20.78 6.24
N TYR A 58 10.88 21.12 7.36
CA TYR A 58 12.33 21.29 7.43
C TYR A 58 13.03 19.96 7.59
N VAL A 59 14.12 19.75 6.87
CA VAL A 59 14.98 18.58 7.06
C VAL A 59 15.76 18.72 8.36
N THR A 60 15.50 17.85 9.31
CA THR A 60 16.17 17.80 10.61
C THR A 60 17.35 16.83 10.65
N GLY A 61 17.26 15.75 9.83
CA GLY A 61 18.31 14.75 9.74
C GLY A 61 18.56 14.30 8.31
N LEU A 62 19.83 14.15 7.96
CA LEU A 62 20.28 13.56 6.69
C LEU A 62 21.27 12.46 7.02
N HIS A 63 20.93 11.22 6.69
CA HIS A 63 21.66 10.02 7.08
C HIS A 63 22.46 9.39 5.94
N VAL A 64 22.48 10.06 4.76
CA VAL A 64 23.15 9.56 3.58
C VAL A 64 24.10 10.59 2.97
N ARG A 65 25.13 10.08 2.28
CA ARG A 65 26.10 10.87 1.51
C ARG A 65 25.98 10.56 0.02
N ASP A 66 26.52 11.44 -0.81
CA ASP A 66 26.64 11.16 -2.24
C ASP A 66 27.45 9.90 -2.48
N ASN A 67 27.02 9.09 -3.46
CA ASN A 67 27.62 7.82 -3.84
C ASN A 67 27.62 6.73 -2.75
N GLN A 68 26.84 6.90 -1.69
CA GLN A 68 26.70 5.91 -0.64
C GLN A 68 25.75 4.80 -1.09
N ARG A 69 26.16 3.54 -0.85
CA ARG A 69 25.29 2.38 -1.00
C ARG A 69 24.29 2.32 0.16
N VAL A 70 23.03 2.11 -0.16
CA VAL A 70 21.94 1.97 0.80
C VAL A 70 21.12 0.72 0.50
N LYS A 71 20.51 0.17 1.54
CA LYS A 71 19.61 -0.99 1.45
C LYS A 71 18.16 -0.53 1.52
N LYS A 72 17.28 -1.34 0.97
CA LYS A 72 15.83 -1.15 1.11
C LYS A 72 15.44 -0.99 2.58
N GLY A 73 14.71 0.08 2.88
CA GLY A 73 14.25 0.42 4.24
C GLY A 73 15.21 1.32 5.03
N ASP A 74 16.45 1.53 4.58
CA ASP A 74 17.38 2.44 5.23
C ASP A 74 16.77 3.85 5.33
N LEU A 75 16.96 4.49 6.49
CA LEU A 75 16.52 5.85 6.73
C LEU A 75 17.48 6.82 6.02
N LEU A 76 16.93 7.62 5.12
CA LEU A 76 17.70 8.53 4.27
C LEU A 76 17.61 9.98 4.77
N VAL A 77 16.38 10.45 4.98
CA VAL A 77 16.09 11.80 5.40
C VAL A 77 15.02 11.80 6.48
N VAL A 78 15.15 12.66 7.47
CA VAL A 78 14.13 12.96 8.48
C VAL A 78 13.67 14.39 8.29
N ILE A 79 12.38 14.56 8.08
CA ILE A 79 11.68 15.83 8.04
C ILE A 79 11.12 16.08 9.46
N ASP A 80 11.06 17.34 9.89
CA ASP A 80 10.59 17.70 11.23
C ASP A 80 9.23 17.03 11.56
N PRO A 81 9.19 16.10 12.53
CA PRO A 81 7.98 15.35 12.82
C PRO A 81 7.07 16.02 13.86
N ARG A 82 7.44 17.20 14.39
CA ARG A 82 6.74 17.80 15.54
C ARG A 82 5.26 18.04 15.29
N ASP A 83 4.92 18.59 14.13
CA ASP A 83 3.52 18.89 13.77
C ASP A 83 2.73 17.60 13.54
N THR A 84 3.31 16.63 12.83
CA THR A 84 2.66 15.33 12.58
C THR A 84 2.55 14.48 13.85
N THR A 85 3.52 14.59 14.75
CA THR A 85 3.46 13.95 16.09
C THR A 85 2.32 14.53 16.91
N ALA A 86 2.19 15.88 16.95
CA ALA A 86 1.08 16.53 17.65
C ALA A 86 -0.29 16.13 17.07
N GLN A 87 -0.40 16.03 15.75
CA GLN A 87 -1.63 15.53 15.07
C GLN A 87 -1.94 14.07 15.44
N ARG A 88 -0.93 13.20 15.49
CA ARG A 88 -1.09 11.81 15.92
C ARG A 88 -1.57 11.73 17.38
N ASP A 89 -0.96 12.53 18.27
CA ASP A 89 -1.32 12.56 19.70
C ASP A 89 -2.76 13.08 19.90
N GLN A 90 -3.15 14.09 19.12
CA GLN A 90 -4.54 14.59 19.11
C GLN A 90 -5.52 13.51 18.64
N ALA A 91 -5.22 12.79 17.55
CA ALA A 91 -6.07 11.72 17.06
C ALA A 91 -6.15 10.56 18.06
N GLN A 92 -5.05 10.24 18.74
CA GLN A 92 -5.02 9.24 19.80
C GLN A 92 -5.87 9.62 21.00
N ALA A 93 -5.86 10.90 21.41
CA ALA A 93 -6.71 11.41 22.46
C ALA A 93 -8.21 11.34 22.08
N GLN A 94 -8.53 11.64 20.82
CA GLN A 94 -9.92 11.49 20.30
C GLN A 94 -10.37 10.03 20.31
N LEU A 95 -9.52 9.09 19.94
CA LEU A 95 -9.82 7.66 20.05
C LEU A 95 -10.06 7.25 21.51
N GLY A 96 -9.23 7.72 22.44
CA GLY A 96 -9.42 7.48 23.87
C GLY A 96 -10.78 7.98 24.38
N LEU A 97 -11.19 9.18 23.95
CA LEU A 97 -12.50 9.74 24.28
C LEU A 97 -13.65 8.90 23.70
N ALA A 98 -13.55 8.50 22.45
CA ALA A 98 -14.57 7.66 21.80
C ALA A 98 -14.73 6.30 22.50
N ILE A 99 -13.63 5.67 22.91
CA ILE A 99 -13.64 4.42 23.68
C ILE A 99 -14.30 4.62 25.05
N ALA A 100 -14.00 5.72 25.75
CA ALA A 100 -14.65 6.01 27.04
C ALA A 100 -16.17 6.19 26.90
N GLN A 101 -16.62 6.87 25.84
CA GLN A 101 -18.03 7.04 25.52
C GLN A 101 -18.72 5.71 25.17
N LEU A 102 -18.03 4.82 24.46
CA LEU A 102 -18.52 3.47 24.18
C LEU A 102 -18.70 2.67 25.47
N HIS A 103 -17.72 2.67 26.37
CA HIS A 103 -17.83 2.00 27.67
C HIS A 103 -18.98 2.54 28.51
N GLN A 104 -19.19 3.87 28.49
CA GLN A 104 -20.32 4.49 29.14
C GLN A 104 -21.65 3.99 28.57
N ALA A 105 -21.80 3.93 27.25
CA ALA A 105 -23.02 3.43 26.60
C ALA A 105 -23.26 1.93 26.90
N GLN A 106 -22.18 1.13 26.90
CA GLN A 106 -22.26 -0.29 27.26
C GLN A 106 -22.70 -0.49 28.71
N ALA A 107 -22.16 0.30 29.65
CA ALA A 107 -22.57 0.25 31.06
C ALA A 107 -24.06 0.65 31.21
N GLN A 108 -24.51 1.68 30.47
CA GLN A 108 -25.89 2.09 30.46
C GLN A 108 -26.81 1.01 29.88
N LEU A 109 -26.41 0.33 28.82
CA LEU A 109 -27.15 -0.81 28.26
C LEU A 109 -27.23 -1.97 29.27
N ALA A 110 -26.14 -2.29 29.96
CA ALA A 110 -26.12 -3.33 30.99
C ALA A 110 -27.07 -3.01 32.14
N LEU A 111 -27.09 -1.77 32.61
CA LEU A 111 -28.04 -1.30 33.62
C LEU A 111 -29.48 -1.41 33.12
N SER A 112 -29.74 -0.96 31.88
CA SER A 112 -31.07 -1.00 31.27
C SER A 112 -31.62 -2.43 31.13
N LYS A 113 -30.75 -3.40 30.79
CA LYS A 113 -31.11 -4.83 30.70
C LYS A 113 -31.58 -5.44 32.04
N VAL A 114 -31.21 -4.84 33.16
CA VAL A 114 -31.69 -5.25 34.50
C VAL A 114 -32.89 -4.43 34.92
N GLN A 115 -32.84 -3.11 34.74
CA GLN A 115 -33.85 -2.18 35.25
C GLN A 115 -35.20 -2.32 34.55
N TYR A 116 -35.24 -2.39 33.22
CA TYR A 116 -36.51 -2.43 32.48
C TYR A 116 -37.30 -3.72 32.72
N PRO A 117 -36.70 -4.92 32.73
CA PRO A 117 -37.43 -6.13 33.10
C PRO A 117 -37.96 -6.08 34.55
N ALA A 118 -37.21 -5.52 35.51
CA ALA A 118 -37.65 -5.37 36.89
C ALA A 118 -38.86 -4.44 37.02
N GLN A 119 -38.86 -3.30 36.28
CA GLN A 119 -40.01 -2.39 36.22
C GLN A 119 -41.27 -3.05 35.63
N ARG A 120 -41.10 -3.85 34.55
CA ARG A 120 -42.22 -4.63 33.99
C ARG A 120 -42.79 -5.63 35.01
N ASP A 121 -41.93 -6.36 35.73
CA ASP A 121 -42.36 -7.37 36.69
C ASP A 121 -43.04 -6.71 37.92
N GLU A 122 -42.58 -5.53 38.33
CA GLU A 122 -43.27 -4.71 39.35
C GLU A 122 -44.66 -4.27 38.89
N ALA A 123 -44.76 -3.72 37.65
CA ALA A 123 -46.07 -3.34 37.10
C ALA A 123 -47.01 -4.53 36.96
N LYS A 124 -46.52 -5.71 36.63
CA LYS A 124 -47.26 -6.95 36.56
C LYS A 124 -47.77 -7.39 37.95
N ALA A 125 -46.95 -7.24 38.99
CA ALA A 125 -47.39 -7.50 40.39
C ALA A 125 -48.49 -6.52 40.84
N GLN A 126 -48.42 -5.25 40.42
CA GLN A 126 -49.46 -4.26 40.69
C GLN A 126 -50.83 -4.61 40.06
N VAL A 127 -50.75 -5.11 38.77
CA VAL A 127 -51.98 -5.60 38.11
C VAL A 127 -52.61 -6.77 38.89
N LEU A 128 -51.75 -7.76 39.27
CA LEU A 128 -52.21 -8.90 40.07
C LEU A 128 -52.88 -8.47 41.41
N LYS A 129 -52.26 -7.49 42.09
CA LYS A 129 -52.85 -6.91 43.33
C LYS A 129 -54.23 -6.24 43.06
N ALA A 130 -54.26 -5.37 42.00
CA ALA A 130 -55.49 -4.68 41.64
C ALA A 130 -56.61 -5.66 41.20
N GLN A 131 -56.26 -6.78 40.57
CA GLN A 131 -57.22 -7.88 40.25
C GLN A 131 -57.77 -8.53 41.49
N ALA A 132 -56.94 -8.82 42.50
CA ALA A 132 -57.38 -9.39 43.78
C ALA A 132 -58.32 -8.42 44.56
N ASP A 133 -57.90 -7.12 44.55
CA ASP A 133 -58.71 -6.08 45.19
C ASP A 133 -60.13 -5.93 44.54
N LEU A 134 -60.12 -5.98 43.17
CA LEU A 134 -61.37 -5.99 42.40
C LEU A 134 -62.26 -7.21 42.71
N ALA A 135 -61.63 -8.40 42.77
CA ALA A 135 -62.36 -9.63 43.09
C ALA A 135 -63.03 -9.55 44.51
N ASN A 136 -62.28 -9.00 45.46
CA ASN A 136 -62.84 -8.76 46.84
C ASN A 136 -63.97 -7.75 46.83
N ALA A 137 -63.81 -6.59 46.13
CA ALA A 137 -64.85 -5.58 46.03
C ALA A 137 -66.13 -6.11 45.32
N GLN A 138 -65.93 -6.95 44.27
CA GLN A 138 -67.04 -7.63 43.57
C GLN A 138 -67.78 -8.61 44.51
N ALA A 139 -67.03 -9.39 45.29
CA ALA A 139 -67.62 -10.31 46.24
C ALA A 139 -68.40 -9.59 47.33
N GLU A 140 -67.89 -8.46 47.88
CA GLU A 140 -68.58 -7.64 48.88
C GLU A 140 -69.87 -7.03 48.31
N TYR A 141 -69.77 -6.39 47.11
CA TYR A 141 -70.96 -5.83 46.45
C TYR A 141 -72.03 -6.90 46.20
N ARG A 142 -71.67 -8.10 45.78
CA ARG A 142 -72.61 -9.22 45.60
C ARG A 142 -73.21 -9.64 46.89
N ARG A 143 -72.47 -9.72 48.01
CA ARG A 143 -72.96 -10.02 49.34
C ARG A 143 -73.98 -8.99 49.78
N GLN A 144 -73.67 -7.70 49.75
CA GLN A 144 -74.57 -6.61 50.18
C GLN A 144 -75.86 -6.55 49.35
N ARG A 145 -75.78 -6.84 48.05
CA ARG A 145 -76.96 -6.85 47.18
C ARG A 145 -77.83 -8.12 47.32
N GLY A 146 -77.25 -9.25 47.74
CA GLY A 146 -77.93 -10.52 47.90
C GLY A 146 -78.61 -10.73 49.29
N VAL A 147 -78.42 -9.83 50.23
CA VAL A 147 -79.00 -9.88 51.56
C VAL A 147 -80.44 -9.29 51.53
N ASP A 148 -81.33 -9.79 52.40
CA ASP A 148 -82.71 -9.28 52.55
C ASP A 148 -82.72 -7.74 52.72
N PRO A 149 -83.57 -6.98 52.01
CA PRO A 149 -83.71 -5.53 52.12
C PRO A 149 -83.94 -4.99 53.52
N ARG A 150 -84.40 -5.86 54.44
CA ARG A 150 -84.60 -5.50 55.87
C ARG A 150 -83.31 -5.61 56.69
N ALA A 151 -82.25 -6.30 56.19
CA ALA A 151 -81.03 -6.54 56.91
C ALA A 151 -79.82 -5.75 56.37
N THR A 152 -79.97 -4.97 55.26
CA THR A 152 -78.94 -4.09 54.70
C THR A 152 -79.50 -2.70 54.43
N THR A 153 -78.69 -1.67 54.52
CA THR A 153 -79.05 -0.28 54.21
C THR A 153 -78.64 0.10 52.77
N GLN A 154 -79.44 0.99 52.15
CA GLN A 154 -79.11 1.50 50.82
C GLN A 154 -77.68 2.14 50.80
N GLN A 155 -77.34 2.79 51.94
CA GLN A 155 -76.00 3.37 52.11
C GLN A 155 -74.86 2.31 52.03
N SER A 156 -75.11 1.10 52.57
CA SER A 156 -74.07 0.01 52.45
C SER A 156 -73.92 -0.49 51.05
N ILE A 157 -75.01 -0.59 50.27
CA ILE A 157 -74.96 -0.98 48.85
C ILE A 157 -74.28 0.08 48.03
N ASP A 158 -74.56 1.36 48.24
CA ASP A 158 -73.95 2.48 47.54
C ASP A 158 -72.48 2.58 47.87
N SER A 159 -72.09 2.35 49.13
CA SER A 159 -70.69 2.28 49.56
C SER A 159 -69.93 1.13 48.85
N ALA A 160 -70.52 -0.08 48.83
CA ALA A 160 -69.90 -1.24 48.14
C ALA A 160 -69.78 -1.03 46.61
N ASN A 161 -70.78 -0.35 46.02
CA ASN A 161 -70.74 0.03 44.60
C ASN A 161 -69.61 1.07 44.30
N ALA A 162 -69.45 2.05 45.20
CA ALA A 162 -68.39 3.03 45.10
C ALA A 162 -66.99 2.35 45.20
N GLN A 163 -66.82 1.39 46.13
CA GLN A 163 -65.60 0.59 46.26
C GLN A 163 -65.33 -0.26 45.01
N LEU A 164 -66.41 -0.88 44.46
CA LEU A 164 -66.27 -1.65 43.22
C LEU A 164 -65.76 -0.77 42.05
N ARG A 165 -66.33 0.41 41.85
CA ARG A 165 -65.89 1.35 40.80
C ARG A 165 -64.50 1.84 41.04
N SER A 166 -64.08 2.12 42.27
CA SER A 166 -62.75 2.49 42.63
C SER A 166 -61.72 1.38 42.28
N ALA A 167 -62.04 0.12 42.63
CA ALA A 167 -61.23 -1.03 42.31
C ALA A 167 -61.10 -1.28 40.77
N GLN A 168 -62.20 -1.05 40.02
CA GLN A 168 -62.18 -1.10 38.57
C GLN A 168 -61.25 -0.04 37.98
N ALA A 169 -61.32 1.20 38.47
CA ALA A 169 -60.44 2.27 38.04
C ALA A 169 -58.95 2.00 38.37
N ALA A 170 -58.68 1.44 39.56
CA ALA A 170 -57.36 1.04 39.99
C ALA A 170 -56.79 -0.06 39.10
N LEU A 171 -57.58 -1.06 38.72
CA LEU A 171 -57.15 -2.10 37.78
C LEU A 171 -56.85 -1.51 36.40
N ALA A 172 -57.67 -0.64 35.85
CA ALA A 172 -57.47 0.02 34.57
C ALA A 172 -56.17 0.85 34.59
N SER A 173 -55.87 1.58 35.67
CA SER A 173 -54.67 2.31 35.87
C SER A 173 -53.44 1.39 35.93
N ALA A 174 -53.49 0.28 36.65
CA ALA A 174 -52.39 -0.69 36.74
C ALA A 174 -52.14 -1.38 35.40
N GLN A 175 -53.19 -1.68 34.62
CA GLN A 175 -53.07 -2.24 33.28
C GLN A 175 -52.39 -1.25 32.30
N ALA A 176 -52.75 0.02 32.34
CA ALA A 176 -52.10 1.05 31.53
C ALA A 176 -50.61 1.21 31.88
N GLN A 177 -50.25 1.11 33.18
CA GLN A 177 -48.85 1.13 33.61
C GLN A 177 -48.09 -0.10 33.11
N LEU A 178 -48.73 -1.30 33.12
CA LEU A 178 -48.12 -2.51 32.57
C LEU A 178 -47.88 -2.39 31.06
N GLU A 179 -48.83 -1.86 30.31
CA GLU A 179 -48.70 -1.66 28.85
C GLU A 179 -47.48 -0.80 28.49
N VAL A 180 -47.25 0.27 29.28
CA VAL A 180 -46.04 1.09 29.13
C VAL A 180 -44.78 0.31 29.50
N ALA A 181 -44.84 -0.48 30.59
CA ALA A 181 -43.70 -1.28 31.05
C ALA A 181 -43.40 -2.47 30.14
N GLU A 182 -44.34 -2.96 29.35
CA GLU A 182 -44.13 -4.04 28.37
C GLU A 182 -43.27 -3.62 27.17
N GLN A 183 -43.05 -2.33 26.95
CA GLN A 183 -42.18 -1.83 25.89
C GLN A 183 -40.66 -2.03 26.16
N VAL A 184 -40.31 -2.92 27.08
CA VAL A 184 -38.94 -3.25 27.51
C VAL A 184 -38.03 -3.53 26.31
N GLN A 185 -38.51 -4.32 25.34
CA GLN A 185 -37.69 -4.71 24.16
C GLN A 185 -37.34 -3.51 23.27
N LEU A 186 -38.27 -2.57 23.15
CA LEU A 186 -38.03 -1.35 22.37
C LEU A 186 -36.99 -0.46 23.06
N GLN A 187 -37.11 -0.30 24.39
CA GLN A 187 -36.20 0.50 25.20
C GLN A 187 -34.78 -0.10 25.20
N ILE A 188 -34.63 -1.43 25.33
CA ILE A 188 -33.35 -2.12 25.26
C ILE A 188 -32.75 -1.93 23.86
N ARG A 189 -33.55 -2.15 22.81
CA ARG A 189 -33.06 -1.95 21.41
C ARG A 189 -32.57 -0.53 21.15
N GLN A 190 -33.23 0.48 21.73
CA GLN A 190 -32.77 1.87 21.64
C GLN A 190 -31.38 2.04 22.27
N GLN A 191 -31.11 1.41 23.41
CA GLN A 191 -29.80 1.45 24.05
C GLN A 191 -28.77 0.65 23.25
N GLU A 192 -29.14 -0.47 22.63
CA GLU A 192 -28.28 -1.26 21.75
C GLU A 192 -27.86 -0.44 20.51
N THR A 193 -28.80 0.27 19.89
CA THR A 193 -28.52 1.18 18.78
C THR A 193 -27.57 2.33 19.19
N ASN A 194 -27.73 2.84 20.43
CA ASN A 194 -26.80 3.84 20.95
C ASN A 194 -25.39 3.28 21.11
N VAL A 195 -25.23 2.04 21.60
CA VAL A 195 -23.94 1.35 21.69
C VAL A 195 -23.34 1.20 20.29
N GLU A 196 -24.11 0.73 19.31
CA GLU A 196 -23.67 0.59 17.92
C GLU A 196 -23.20 1.93 17.35
N ALA A 197 -23.93 3.03 17.59
CA ALA A 197 -23.52 4.35 17.16
C ALA A 197 -22.15 4.77 17.76
N ARG A 198 -21.89 4.43 19.04
CA ARG A 198 -20.60 4.67 19.69
C ARG A 198 -19.49 3.78 19.13
N GLU A 199 -19.80 2.54 18.79
CA GLU A 199 -18.83 1.65 18.09
C GLU A 199 -18.38 2.25 16.75
N ARG A 200 -19.30 2.78 15.96
CA ARG A 200 -18.96 3.48 14.71
C ARG A 200 -18.12 4.73 14.94
N GLN A 201 -18.34 5.45 16.04
CA GLN A 201 -17.47 6.58 16.40
C GLN A 201 -16.04 6.14 16.76
N VAL A 202 -15.89 4.99 17.44
CA VAL A 202 -14.56 4.41 17.72
C VAL A 202 -13.88 4.01 16.42
N GLU A 203 -14.57 3.36 15.48
CA GLU A 203 -14.01 3.03 14.16
C GLU A 203 -13.55 4.28 13.40
N GLN A 204 -14.35 5.33 13.40
CA GLN A 204 -13.99 6.61 12.78
C GLN A 204 -12.74 7.23 13.41
N ALA A 205 -12.67 7.29 14.72
CA ALA A 205 -11.51 7.84 15.45
C ALA A 205 -10.26 6.99 15.22
N LYS A 206 -10.40 5.66 15.11
CA LYS A 206 -9.31 4.73 14.78
C LYS A 206 -8.77 4.98 13.37
N ALA A 207 -9.63 5.18 12.38
CA ALA A 207 -9.23 5.53 11.03
C ALA A 207 -8.50 6.90 10.97
N GLN A 208 -8.93 7.86 11.78
CA GLN A 208 -8.25 9.15 11.90
C GLN A 208 -6.84 9.00 12.50
N LEU A 209 -6.69 8.16 13.53
CA LEU A 209 -5.38 7.86 14.12
C LEU A 209 -4.46 7.15 13.12
N GLU A 210 -4.99 6.21 12.35
CA GLU A 210 -4.22 5.52 11.30
C GLU A 210 -3.71 6.51 10.23
N THR A 211 -4.57 7.44 9.80
CA THR A 211 -4.18 8.52 8.87
C THR A 211 -3.09 9.40 9.48
N ALA A 212 -3.18 9.75 10.74
CA ALA A 212 -2.17 10.56 11.42
C ALA A 212 -0.84 9.79 11.57
N ASN A 213 -0.87 8.49 11.88
CA ASN A 213 0.31 7.63 11.92
C ASN A 213 0.98 7.51 10.55
N LEU A 214 0.18 7.40 9.48
CA LEU A 214 0.67 7.35 8.12
C LEU A 214 1.36 8.67 7.74
N ASN A 215 0.76 9.81 8.08
CA ASN A 215 1.38 11.12 7.86
C ASN A 215 2.70 11.29 8.65
N LEU A 216 2.75 10.77 9.87
CA LEU A 216 3.98 10.74 10.67
C LEU A 216 5.04 9.86 10.00
N SER A 217 4.66 8.71 9.45
CA SER A 217 5.61 7.85 8.74
C SER A 217 6.22 8.51 7.50
N TYR A 218 5.52 9.44 6.86
CA TYR A 218 6.04 10.18 5.71
C TYR A 218 7.10 11.22 6.05
N THR A 219 7.29 11.55 7.33
CA THR A 219 8.41 12.38 7.76
C THR A 219 9.75 11.65 7.72
N GLU A 220 9.73 10.32 7.67
CA GLU A 220 10.90 9.46 7.50
C GLU A 220 10.97 8.98 6.05
N VAL A 221 11.86 9.56 5.28
CA VAL A 221 12.10 9.13 3.89
C VAL A 221 13.07 7.96 3.91
N ARG A 222 12.59 6.79 3.43
CA ARG A 222 13.36 5.54 3.40
C ARG A 222 13.62 5.05 1.98
N ALA A 223 14.69 4.28 1.80
CA ALA A 223 15.05 3.70 0.51
C ALA A 223 14.00 2.65 0.06
N PRO A 224 13.43 2.77 -1.14
CA PRO A 224 12.45 1.81 -1.67
C PRO A 224 13.08 0.49 -2.12
N PHE A 225 14.38 0.51 -2.49
CA PHE A 225 15.16 -0.65 -2.93
C PHE A 225 16.66 -0.44 -2.64
N ASP A 226 17.46 -1.47 -2.83
CA ASP A 226 18.92 -1.42 -2.67
C ASP A 226 19.54 -0.62 -3.82
N GLY A 227 20.43 0.33 -3.53
CA GLY A 227 21.02 1.16 -4.58
C GLY A 227 22.08 2.13 -4.09
N PHE A 228 22.47 3.03 -4.98
CA PHE A 228 23.43 4.09 -4.70
C PHE A 228 22.76 5.45 -4.77
N VAL A 229 22.98 6.28 -3.75
CA VAL A 229 22.47 7.66 -3.70
C VAL A 229 23.29 8.53 -4.66
N THR A 230 22.62 9.32 -5.49
CA THR A 230 23.27 10.27 -6.41
C THR A 230 22.45 11.57 -6.51
N LYS A 231 23.07 12.64 -7.01
CA LYS A 231 22.43 13.95 -7.23
C LYS A 231 21.69 14.47 -6.00
N ARG A 232 22.35 14.53 -4.87
CA ARG A 232 21.77 15.02 -3.63
C ARG A 232 21.57 16.56 -3.66
N ASN A 233 20.33 16.99 -3.63
CA ASN A 233 19.92 18.40 -3.69
C ASN A 233 19.40 18.93 -2.33
N VAL A 234 19.58 18.17 -1.24
CA VAL A 234 19.04 18.49 0.09
C VAL A 234 20.14 18.54 1.14
N GLN A 235 19.99 19.46 2.10
CA GLN A 235 20.84 19.59 3.27
C GLN A 235 20.00 19.72 4.55
N PRO A 236 20.55 19.40 5.73
CA PRO A 236 19.89 19.68 6.99
C PRO A 236 19.54 21.19 7.10
N GLY A 237 18.33 21.50 7.55
CA GLY A 237 17.81 22.87 7.61
C GLY A 237 17.10 23.35 6.32
N THR A 238 17.15 22.60 5.22
CA THR A 238 16.42 22.94 3.99
C THR A 238 14.91 22.73 4.20
N LEU A 239 14.10 23.70 3.78
CA LEU A 239 12.66 23.54 3.68
C LEU A 239 12.35 22.75 2.39
N VAL A 240 11.68 21.61 2.51
CA VAL A 240 11.24 20.79 1.39
C VAL A 240 9.73 20.78 1.28
N GLN A 241 9.23 20.63 0.05
CA GLN A 241 7.80 20.50 -0.22
C GLN A 241 7.52 19.11 -0.77
N ALA A 242 6.27 18.67 -0.69
CA ALA A 242 5.86 17.39 -1.28
C ALA A 242 6.19 17.36 -2.78
N GLY A 243 6.82 16.29 -3.25
CA GLY A 243 7.24 16.14 -4.65
C GLY A 243 8.58 16.79 -5.01
N THR A 244 9.23 17.54 -4.10
CA THR A 244 10.57 18.10 -4.36
C THR A 244 11.61 16.98 -4.46
N ALA A 245 12.38 16.95 -5.54
CA ALA A 245 13.46 15.97 -5.71
C ALA A 245 14.56 16.18 -4.67
N LEU A 246 14.77 15.23 -3.78
CA LEU A 246 15.82 15.27 -2.75
C LEU A 246 17.13 14.72 -3.29
N PHE A 247 17.10 13.58 -3.92
CA PHE A 247 18.22 12.86 -4.55
C PHE A 247 17.67 11.78 -5.49
N SER A 248 18.54 11.18 -6.26
CA SER A 248 18.22 10.01 -7.09
C SER A 248 18.84 8.76 -6.47
N LEU A 249 18.13 7.65 -6.57
CA LEU A 249 18.61 6.33 -6.17
C LEU A 249 18.78 5.49 -7.44
N VAL A 250 20.00 5.02 -7.67
CA VAL A 250 20.35 4.17 -8.81
C VAL A 250 20.35 2.72 -8.35
N SER A 251 19.61 1.88 -9.06
CA SER A 251 19.59 0.42 -8.82
C SER A 251 20.96 -0.20 -9.16
N PRO A 252 21.38 -1.25 -8.44
CA PRO A 252 22.57 -2.02 -8.81
C PRO A 252 22.37 -2.83 -10.09
N ASN A 253 21.13 -2.96 -10.59
CA ASN A 253 20.85 -3.63 -11.85
C ASN A 253 21.15 -2.66 -13.00
N VAL A 254 22.29 -2.88 -13.62
CA VAL A 254 22.73 -2.09 -14.77
C VAL A 254 22.67 -2.95 -16.02
N TRP A 255 22.42 -2.30 -17.14
CA TRP A 255 22.52 -2.88 -18.48
C TRP A 255 23.36 -1.98 -19.36
N VAL A 256 23.78 -2.47 -20.51
CA VAL A 256 24.50 -1.69 -21.49
C VAL A 256 23.57 -1.32 -22.64
N VAL A 257 23.59 -0.06 -23.02
CA VAL A 257 22.95 0.44 -24.24
C VAL A 257 24.05 0.69 -25.27
N ALA A 258 24.08 -0.17 -26.27
CA ALA A 258 25.07 -0.10 -27.35
C ALA A 258 24.42 0.40 -28.64
N ASN A 259 24.98 1.45 -29.25
CA ASN A 259 24.44 2.07 -30.44
C ASN A 259 25.11 1.46 -31.68
N PHE A 260 24.39 0.61 -32.40
CA PHE A 260 24.85 0.01 -33.66
C PHE A 260 24.35 0.79 -34.88
N LYS A 261 25.10 0.76 -35.97
CA LYS A 261 24.66 1.29 -37.25
C LYS A 261 23.52 0.43 -37.79
N GLU A 262 22.54 1.04 -38.47
CA GLU A 262 21.41 0.32 -39.07
C GLU A 262 21.83 -0.88 -39.92
N SER A 263 22.95 -0.76 -40.66
CA SER A 263 23.50 -1.85 -41.50
C SER A 263 24.04 -3.05 -40.71
N GLN A 264 24.31 -2.91 -39.42
CA GLN A 264 24.83 -3.98 -38.56
C GLN A 264 23.70 -4.81 -37.92
N LEU A 265 22.48 -4.29 -37.93
CA LEU A 265 21.32 -4.93 -37.25
C LEU A 265 20.77 -6.13 -38.03
N GLU A 266 21.04 -6.28 -39.31
CA GLU A 266 20.47 -7.33 -40.15
C GLU A 266 20.63 -8.74 -39.57
N ARG A 267 21.76 -8.97 -38.89
CA ARG A 267 22.10 -10.28 -38.33
C ARG A 267 21.87 -10.41 -36.83
N MET A 268 21.56 -9.30 -36.14
CA MET A 268 21.45 -9.23 -34.70
C MET A 268 20.04 -9.65 -34.27
N LYS A 269 19.94 -10.53 -33.28
CA LYS A 269 18.68 -11.04 -32.74
C LYS A 269 18.68 -11.00 -31.21
N PRO A 270 17.53 -10.81 -30.58
CA PRO A 270 17.40 -11.02 -29.15
C PRO A 270 17.88 -12.42 -28.76
N GLY A 271 18.69 -12.51 -27.71
CA GLY A 271 19.35 -13.72 -27.23
C GLY A 271 20.78 -13.95 -27.77
N ASP A 272 21.27 -13.14 -28.71
CA ASP A 272 22.65 -13.24 -29.17
C ASP A 272 23.63 -12.89 -28.05
N LYS A 273 24.71 -13.65 -27.94
CA LYS A 273 25.75 -13.44 -26.92
C LYS A 273 26.57 -12.21 -27.23
N VAL A 274 26.88 -11.47 -26.19
CA VAL A 274 27.68 -10.23 -26.29
C VAL A 274 28.77 -10.26 -25.23
N THR A 275 29.97 -9.85 -25.62
CA THR A 275 31.06 -9.56 -24.70
C THR A 275 31.21 -8.04 -24.62
N VAL A 276 31.22 -7.49 -23.43
CA VAL A 276 31.42 -6.07 -23.19
C VAL A 276 32.73 -5.87 -22.43
N SER A 277 33.61 -5.08 -22.98
CA SER A 277 34.82 -4.62 -22.31
C SER A 277 34.63 -3.21 -21.75
N VAL A 278 35.14 -2.95 -20.56
CA VAL A 278 35.02 -1.66 -19.87
C VAL A 278 36.35 -0.98 -19.81
N ASP A 279 36.50 0.18 -20.45
CA ASP A 279 37.79 0.90 -20.56
C ASP A 279 38.38 1.26 -19.20
N ALA A 280 37.53 1.53 -18.18
CA ALA A 280 37.99 1.82 -16.84
C ALA A 280 38.59 0.58 -16.12
N TRP A 281 38.22 -0.62 -16.53
CA TRP A 281 38.68 -1.89 -15.96
C TRP A 281 38.98 -2.90 -17.09
N PRO A 282 40.17 -2.81 -17.74
CA PRO A 282 40.51 -3.64 -18.90
C PRO A 282 40.50 -5.15 -18.62
N ASP A 283 40.70 -5.56 -17.36
CA ASP A 283 40.68 -6.96 -16.93
C ASP A 283 39.26 -7.49 -16.68
N MET A 284 38.24 -6.64 -16.82
CA MET A 284 36.83 -7.02 -16.59
C MET A 284 36.16 -7.29 -17.95
N GLU A 285 35.98 -8.55 -18.26
CA GLU A 285 35.11 -8.98 -19.37
C GLU A 285 33.72 -9.29 -18.85
N LEU A 286 32.72 -8.57 -19.35
CA LEU A 286 31.31 -8.79 -19.00
C LEU A 286 30.68 -9.64 -20.12
N GLU A 287 30.11 -10.76 -19.74
CA GLU A 287 29.29 -11.58 -20.64
C GLU A 287 27.81 -11.22 -20.48
N GLY A 288 27.12 -11.05 -21.58
CA GLY A 288 25.72 -10.72 -21.62
C GLY A 288 25.05 -11.22 -22.89
N HIS A 289 23.79 -10.81 -23.05
CA HIS A 289 23.04 -11.11 -24.28
C HIS A 289 22.21 -9.90 -24.71
N VAL A 290 21.89 -9.86 -25.99
CA VAL A 290 20.97 -8.89 -26.55
C VAL A 290 19.57 -9.16 -25.99
N ASP A 291 19.03 -8.21 -25.22
CA ASP A 291 17.67 -8.27 -24.70
C ASP A 291 16.67 -7.78 -25.76
N SER A 292 16.91 -6.58 -26.28
CA SER A 292 15.99 -5.95 -27.21
C SER A 292 16.71 -4.94 -28.11
N ILE A 293 16.14 -4.74 -29.28
CA ILE A 293 16.59 -3.74 -30.27
C ILE A 293 15.50 -2.68 -30.35
N GLN A 294 15.86 -1.42 -30.12
CA GLN A 294 14.90 -0.32 -30.18
C GLN A 294 14.38 -0.15 -31.62
N GLN A 295 13.05 -0.09 -31.78
CA GLN A 295 12.44 0.14 -33.09
C GLN A 295 12.49 1.64 -33.42
N GLY A 296 13.58 2.08 -34.03
CA GLY A 296 13.81 3.45 -34.46
C GLY A 296 15.16 4.01 -34.02
N SER A 297 15.68 4.97 -34.80
CA SER A 297 16.96 5.58 -34.49
C SER A 297 16.88 6.47 -33.22
N GLY A 298 17.95 6.50 -32.45
CA GLY A 298 18.04 7.30 -31.22
C GLY A 298 17.79 8.80 -31.44
N SER A 299 18.10 9.33 -32.63
CA SER A 299 17.86 10.72 -32.99
C SER A 299 16.37 11.09 -33.10
N ARG A 300 15.47 10.14 -33.38
CA ARG A 300 14.03 10.38 -33.47
C ARG A 300 13.36 10.46 -32.10
N PHE A 301 13.94 9.82 -31.10
CA PHE A 301 13.42 9.82 -29.71
C PHE A 301 14.18 10.78 -28.79
N SER A 302 15.15 11.55 -29.35
CA SER A 302 15.80 12.61 -28.60
C SER A 302 14.82 13.75 -28.30
N ALA A 303 14.89 14.31 -27.08
CA ALA A 303 14.12 15.49 -26.71
C ALA A 303 14.39 16.72 -27.60
N PHE A 304 15.54 16.74 -28.28
CA PHE A 304 15.93 17.75 -29.25
C PHE A 304 16.43 17.03 -30.53
N PRO A 305 15.52 16.65 -31.44
CA PRO A 305 15.92 16.11 -32.73
C PRO A 305 16.81 17.12 -33.48
N ALA A 306 17.92 16.67 -34.04
CA ALA A 306 18.75 17.54 -34.88
C ALA A 306 17.98 17.94 -36.14
N GLU A 307 17.42 19.15 -36.15
CA GLU A 307 16.89 19.77 -37.38
C GLU A 307 18.04 20.31 -38.21
N ASN A 308 18.20 19.80 -39.45
CA ASN A 308 19.15 20.36 -40.41
C ASN A 308 18.65 21.73 -40.85
N ALA A 309 19.16 22.79 -40.22
CA ALA A 309 18.79 24.18 -40.48
C ALA A 309 19.25 24.71 -41.85
N THR A 310 20.04 23.95 -42.60
CA THR A 310 20.59 24.36 -43.91
C THR A 310 20.39 23.20 -44.88
N GLY A 311 19.67 23.41 -45.96
CA GLY A 311 19.22 22.49 -47.01
C GLY A 311 20.21 21.54 -47.70
N ASN A 312 21.30 21.19 -47.07
CA ASN A 312 22.22 20.16 -47.56
C ASN A 312 21.87 18.82 -46.95
N PHE A 313 21.29 17.93 -47.74
CA PHE A 313 21.03 16.54 -47.37
C PHE A 313 22.39 15.79 -47.30
N VAL A 314 22.97 15.77 -46.12
CA VAL A 314 24.06 14.83 -45.80
C VAL A 314 23.39 13.57 -45.22
N LYS A 315 23.67 12.40 -45.80
CA LYS A 315 23.22 11.11 -45.26
C LYS A 315 23.96 10.87 -43.93
N ILE A 316 23.29 11.20 -42.84
CA ILE A 316 23.75 10.90 -41.46
C ILE A 316 23.53 9.42 -41.20
N VAL A 317 24.57 8.70 -40.82
CA VAL A 317 24.50 7.30 -40.42
C VAL A 317 23.61 7.24 -39.14
N GLN A 318 22.46 6.61 -39.25
CA GLN A 318 21.55 6.43 -38.13
C GLN A 318 22.05 5.30 -37.23
N ARG A 319 22.10 5.54 -35.94
CA ARG A 319 22.44 4.52 -34.94
C ARG A 319 21.17 4.11 -34.21
N VAL A 320 21.06 2.83 -33.94
CA VAL A 320 19.92 2.21 -33.25
C VAL A 320 20.41 1.66 -31.91
N PRO A 321 19.82 2.06 -30.79
CA PRO A 321 20.17 1.54 -29.49
C PRO A 321 19.74 0.07 -29.34
N VAL A 322 20.67 -0.74 -28.86
CA VAL A 322 20.47 -2.15 -28.51
C VAL A 322 20.71 -2.31 -27.03
N LYS A 323 19.70 -2.84 -26.32
CA LYS A 323 19.82 -3.13 -24.90
C LYS A 323 20.47 -4.49 -24.70
N ILE A 324 21.52 -4.52 -23.92
CA ILE A 324 22.31 -5.71 -23.59
C ILE A 324 22.22 -5.91 -22.08
N VAL A 325 21.73 -7.07 -21.67
CA VAL A 325 21.68 -7.47 -20.26
C VAL A 325 22.96 -8.21 -19.93
N ILE A 326 23.56 -7.88 -18.79
CA ILE A 326 24.80 -8.49 -18.32
C ILE A 326 24.44 -9.72 -17.49
N ASP A 327 24.93 -10.89 -17.91
CA ASP A 327 24.67 -12.16 -17.24
C ASP A 327 25.77 -12.49 -16.20
N LYS A 328 27.04 -12.13 -16.52
CA LYS A 328 28.21 -12.45 -15.70
C LYS A 328 29.27 -11.38 -15.77
N GLY A 329 30.13 -11.38 -14.75
CA GLY A 329 31.30 -10.49 -14.69
C GLY A 329 31.09 -9.18 -13.96
N LEU A 330 29.84 -8.84 -13.59
CA LEU A 330 29.56 -7.63 -12.83
C LEU A 330 30.04 -7.79 -11.38
N ASP A 331 30.97 -6.94 -10.96
CA ASP A 331 31.39 -6.83 -9.56
C ASP A 331 30.51 -5.74 -8.89
N PRO A 332 29.67 -6.07 -7.89
CA PRO A 332 28.80 -5.11 -7.20
C PRO A 332 29.56 -3.97 -6.50
N ASN A 333 30.88 -4.05 -6.39
CA ASN A 333 31.73 -3.05 -5.74
C ASN A 333 32.53 -2.19 -6.71
N LYS A 334 32.45 -2.47 -7.99
CA LYS A 334 33.05 -1.71 -9.11
C LYS A 334 31.98 -1.19 -10.03
#